data_f61dba11e533e5f54e538c3b3c3b7e09
#
_entry.id   f61dba11e533e5f54e538c3b3c3b7e09
#
_cell.length_a   1.000
_cell.length_b   1.000
_cell.length_c   1.000
_cell.angle_alpha   90.00
_cell.angle_beta   90.00
_cell.angle_gamma   90.00
#
_symmetry.space_group_name_H-M   'P 1'
#
loop_
_entity.id
_entity.type
_entity.pdbx_description
1 polymer ?
#
loop_
_entity_poly.entity_id
_entity_poly.type
_entity_poly.pdbx_seq_one_letter_code
_entity_poly.pdbx_strand_id
1 'polypeptide(L)'
;MNSSQLQDVKAANDVQMIVPHFVERAVKGLPQMLNPGTGIFCYKLKRATAGVVQEGVSPRYTAMTLLGLNRLEQSGRPSPVAVKPVLERLLTNTDWADNIGDVGVLLWLAAQVAPHLLGELDSRLQISTALSRFTDARQGVTMHLAWFLTGLSYYSHTSNNPQRIREMARETYSLLIQNQGEYGYFGHMATDRSLKGTVRGRIGSFADQVYPIYAMTQYSQALGDDSALRRASKCAHAICEAQGPLGQWWWHYDSRSGRVFEEYPVFSVHQHGMAPMTLLALSKVSGSNFDQWIYKGLDWISGRNELCVNMQDESASLIWRCVRQSALKRYSNALFGARRKGQPHGPDGLAVLFECRPYELGWLLYGLVGLLY
;
A
#
# COMPACT_ATOMS: atom_id res chain seq x y z
N MET A 1 -5.42 19.16 29.59
CA MET A 1 -5.10 18.79 28.20
C MET A 1 -4.86 20.08 27.42
N ASN A 2 -3.79 20.13 26.64
CA ASN A 2 -3.53 21.25 25.75
C ASN A 2 -4.35 21.10 24.44
N SER A 3 -4.39 22.14 23.58
CA SER A 3 -5.19 22.13 22.35
C SER A 3 -4.82 21.01 21.38
N SER A 4 -3.54 20.61 21.30
CA SER A 4 -3.09 19.50 20.45
C SER A 4 -3.60 18.14 20.96
N GLN A 5 -3.55 17.90 22.27
CA GLN A 5 -4.10 16.68 22.89
C GLN A 5 -5.61 16.55 22.69
N LEU A 6 -6.34 17.67 22.71
CA LEU A 6 -7.79 17.67 22.42
C LEU A 6 -8.07 17.37 20.94
N GLN A 7 -7.25 17.86 20.03
CA GLN A 7 -7.36 17.55 18.59
C GLN A 7 -7.06 16.07 18.31
N ASP A 8 -6.03 15.50 18.95
CA ASP A 8 -5.66 14.08 18.79
C ASP A 8 -6.78 13.15 19.29
N VAL A 9 -7.36 13.44 20.46
CA VAL A 9 -8.48 12.67 21.03
C VAL A 9 -9.72 12.76 20.14
N LYS A 10 -10.00 13.93 19.57
CA LYS A 10 -11.12 14.11 18.64
C LYS A 10 -10.89 13.29 17.36
N ALA A 11 -9.70 13.37 16.77
CA ALA A 11 -9.36 12.62 15.55
C ALA A 11 -9.45 11.10 15.76
N ALA A 12 -8.97 10.59 16.90
CA ALA A 12 -9.08 9.18 17.24
C ALA A 12 -10.55 8.72 17.34
N ASN A 13 -11.42 9.51 17.99
CA ASN A 13 -12.85 9.21 18.06
C ASN A 13 -13.52 9.26 16.69
N ASP A 14 -13.17 10.24 15.86
CA ASP A 14 -13.70 10.38 14.51
C ASP A 14 -13.31 9.18 13.62
N VAL A 15 -12.05 8.70 13.70
CA VAL A 15 -11.60 7.47 13.02
C VAL A 15 -12.43 6.27 13.46
N GLN A 16 -12.63 6.07 14.77
CA GLN A 16 -13.41 4.95 15.29
C GLN A 16 -14.87 4.96 14.82
N MET A 17 -15.47 6.13 14.63
CA MET A 17 -16.86 6.25 14.18
C MET A 17 -17.05 5.87 12.71
N ILE A 18 -16.09 6.18 11.84
CA ILE A 18 -16.24 5.96 10.38
C ILE A 18 -15.70 4.62 9.91
N VAL A 19 -14.73 4.02 10.62
CA VAL A 19 -14.09 2.75 10.24
C VAL A 19 -15.07 1.59 10.02
N PRO A 20 -16.11 1.38 10.84
CA PRO A 20 -17.09 0.32 10.61
C PRO A 20 -17.74 0.37 9.23
N HIS A 21 -18.08 1.56 8.74
CA HIS A 21 -18.69 1.75 7.41
C HIS A 21 -17.73 1.38 6.28
N PHE A 22 -16.44 1.72 6.41
CA PHE A 22 -15.43 1.33 5.44
C PHE A 22 -15.23 -0.19 5.40
N VAL A 23 -15.11 -0.82 6.57
CA VAL A 23 -14.95 -2.28 6.67
C VAL A 23 -16.18 -3.00 6.10
N GLU A 24 -17.39 -2.56 6.43
CA GLU A 24 -18.62 -3.13 5.88
C GLU A 24 -18.66 -3.01 4.36
N ARG A 25 -18.24 -1.87 3.80
CA ARG A 25 -18.13 -1.65 2.35
C ARG A 25 -17.19 -2.67 1.71
N ALA A 26 -16.03 -2.89 2.28
CA ALA A 26 -15.07 -3.87 1.77
C ALA A 26 -15.61 -5.30 1.84
N VAL A 27 -16.27 -5.66 2.96
CA VAL A 27 -16.88 -6.98 3.15
C VAL A 27 -17.97 -7.25 2.11
N LYS A 28 -18.83 -6.27 1.82
CA LYS A 28 -19.89 -6.38 0.80
C LYS A 28 -19.33 -6.36 -0.64
N GLY A 29 -18.25 -5.61 -0.87
CA GLY A 29 -17.69 -5.40 -2.20
C GLY A 29 -16.81 -6.55 -2.71
N LEU A 30 -16.08 -7.22 -1.84
CA LEU A 30 -15.10 -8.24 -2.25
C LEU A 30 -15.68 -9.48 -2.94
N PRO A 31 -16.85 -10.05 -2.53
CA PRO A 31 -17.40 -11.24 -3.19
C PRO A 31 -17.61 -11.08 -4.70
N GLN A 32 -18.08 -9.92 -5.15
CA GLN A 32 -18.29 -9.66 -6.58
C GLN A 32 -16.98 -9.52 -7.39
N MET A 33 -15.83 -9.46 -6.72
CA MET A 33 -14.52 -9.38 -7.36
C MET A 33 -13.85 -10.76 -7.52
N LEU A 34 -14.38 -11.80 -6.86
CA LEU A 34 -13.88 -13.17 -7.06
C LEU A 34 -14.36 -13.66 -8.44
N ASN A 35 -13.42 -14.07 -9.28
CA ASN A 35 -13.76 -14.59 -10.59
C ASN A 35 -14.19 -16.06 -10.48
N PRO A 36 -15.44 -16.43 -10.83
CA PRO A 36 -15.94 -17.79 -10.63
C PRO A 36 -15.26 -18.84 -11.53
N GLY A 37 -14.76 -18.42 -12.70
CA GLY A 37 -14.09 -19.34 -13.62
C GLY A 37 -12.68 -19.72 -13.21
N THR A 38 -11.96 -18.80 -12.54
CA THR A 38 -10.56 -19.03 -12.14
C THR A 38 -10.41 -19.30 -10.64
N GLY A 39 -11.37 -18.92 -9.80
CA GLY A 39 -11.30 -19.03 -8.35
C GLY A 39 -10.32 -18.06 -7.69
N ILE A 40 -9.81 -17.04 -8.42
CA ILE A 40 -8.99 -15.95 -7.89
C ILE A 40 -9.62 -14.59 -8.22
N PHE A 41 -9.16 -13.52 -7.55
CA PHE A 41 -9.74 -12.20 -7.72
C PHE A 41 -9.44 -11.60 -9.09
N CYS A 42 -10.41 -10.83 -9.62
CA CYS A 42 -10.26 -10.09 -10.88
C CYS A 42 -9.13 -9.05 -10.78
N TYR A 43 -8.69 -8.55 -11.93
CA TYR A 43 -7.74 -7.42 -11.95
C TYR A 43 -8.42 -6.13 -11.48
N LYS A 44 -9.65 -5.89 -11.94
CA LYS A 44 -10.47 -4.75 -11.50
C LYS A 44 -11.95 -4.97 -11.79
N LEU A 45 -12.77 -4.22 -11.06
CA LEU A 45 -14.14 -3.87 -11.47
C LEU A 45 -14.12 -2.49 -12.12
N LYS A 46 -14.96 -2.30 -13.12
CA LYS A 46 -15.15 -1.05 -13.82
C LYS A 46 -16.64 -0.73 -13.95
N ARG A 47 -17.01 0.53 -13.78
CA ARG A 47 -18.40 0.99 -14.02
C ARG A 47 -18.78 0.76 -15.48
N ALA A 48 -19.95 0.18 -15.70
CA ALA A 48 -20.60 -0.03 -16.98
C ALA A 48 -22.01 0.57 -16.97
N THR A 49 -22.70 0.53 -18.10
CA THR A 49 -24.07 1.07 -18.22
C THR A 49 -25.05 0.39 -17.27
N ALA A 50 -24.88 -0.92 -17.04
CA ALA A 50 -25.74 -1.74 -16.18
C ALA A 50 -24.99 -2.25 -14.93
N GLY A 51 -24.33 -1.37 -14.17
CA GLY A 51 -23.64 -1.73 -12.93
C GLY A 51 -22.14 -1.77 -13.07
N VAL A 52 -21.47 -2.86 -12.66
CA VAL A 52 -20.02 -3.04 -12.74
C VAL A 52 -19.67 -4.35 -13.43
N VAL A 53 -18.54 -4.36 -14.12
CA VAL A 53 -18.02 -5.54 -14.83
C VAL A 53 -16.60 -5.89 -14.37
N GLN A 54 -16.30 -7.18 -14.30
CA GLN A 54 -14.96 -7.68 -14.04
C GLN A 54 -14.09 -7.58 -15.29
N GLU A 55 -12.84 -7.15 -15.14
CA GLU A 55 -11.81 -7.20 -16.20
C GLU A 55 -10.58 -7.94 -15.68
N GLY A 56 -10.16 -8.98 -16.42
CA GLY A 56 -8.97 -9.78 -16.14
C GLY A 56 -8.96 -10.48 -14.79
N VAL A 57 -7.82 -11.09 -14.45
CA VAL A 57 -7.53 -11.67 -13.12
C VAL A 57 -6.14 -11.25 -12.67
N SER A 58 -5.89 -11.23 -11.36
CA SER A 58 -4.59 -10.85 -10.81
C SER A 58 -4.21 -11.71 -9.62
N PRO A 59 -3.26 -12.64 -9.79
CA PRO A 59 -2.71 -13.41 -8.68
C PRO A 59 -2.12 -12.52 -7.57
N ARG A 60 -1.33 -11.48 -7.93
CA ARG A 60 -0.76 -10.52 -6.96
C ARG A 60 -1.85 -9.82 -6.14
N TYR A 61 -2.90 -9.31 -6.78
CA TYR A 61 -4.00 -8.66 -6.06
C TYR A 61 -4.79 -9.66 -5.22
N THR A 62 -4.89 -10.91 -5.68
CA THR A 62 -5.46 -12.00 -4.88
C THR A 62 -4.67 -12.19 -3.58
N ALA A 63 -3.34 -12.30 -3.67
CA ALA A 63 -2.49 -12.44 -2.49
C ALA A 63 -2.68 -11.29 -1.48
N MET A 64 -2.69 -10.05 -1.96
CA MET A 64 -2.89 -8.86 -1.12
C MET A 64 -4.30 -8.82 -0.51
N THR A 65 -5.32 -9.25 -1.27
CA THR A 65 -6.70 -9.32 -0.77
C THR A 65 -6.85 -10.38 0.32
N LEU A 66 -6.21 -11.54 0.16
CA LEU A 66 -6.22 -12.61 1.15
C LEU A 66 -5.59 -12.18 2.48
N LEU A 67 -4.54 -11.34 2.47
CA LEU A 67 -3.97 -10.76 3.69
C LEU A 67 -5.03 -9.96 4.47
N GLY A 68 -5.82 -9.13 3.76
CA GLY A 68 -6.90 -8.36 4.38
C GLY A 68 -8.04 -9.23 4.91
N LEU A 69 -8.47 -10.24 4.15
CA LEU A 69 -9.52 -11.17 4.55
C LEU A 69 -9.08 -12.03 5.77
N ASN A 70 -7.84 -12.49 5.79
CA ASN A 70 -7.27 -13.20 6.94
C ASN A 70 -7.25 -12.30 8.19
N ARG A 71 -6.92 -11.01 8.03
CA ARG A 71 -6.95 -10.05 9.16
C ARG A 71 -8.38 -9.89 9.71
N LEU A 72 -9.39 -9.92 8.84
CA LEU A 72 -10.79 -9.89 9.22
C LEU A 72 -11.17 -11.15 10.02
N GLU A 73 -10.78 -12.35 9.55
CA GLU A 73 -11.00 -13.60 10.28
C GLU A 73 -10.32 -13.60 11.66
N GLN A 74 -9.07 -13.14 11.74
CA GLN A 74 -8.32 -13.01 12.99
C GLN A 74 -8.98 -12.05 13.99
N SER A 75 -9.79 -11.10 13.53
CA SER A 75 -10.58 -10.21 14.37
C SER A 75 -11.89 -10.83 14.87
N GLY A 76 -12.14 -12.13 14.60
CA GLY A 76 -13.36 -12.83 14.97
C GLY A 76 -14.57 -12.56 14.07
N ARG A 77 -14.37 -11.89 12.92
CA ARG A 77 -15.44 -11.61 11.96
C ARG A 77 -15.37 -12.58 10.77
N PRO A 78 -16.51 -13.07 10.28
CA PRO A 78 -16.51 -13.98 9.14
C PRO A 78 -16.00 -13.28 7.87
N SER A 79 -15.10 -13.96 7.15
CA SER A 79 -14.69 -13.52 5.82
C SER A 79 -15.80 -13.75 4.80
N PRO A 80 -16.10 -12.76 3.93
CA PRO A 80 -17.13 -12.93 2.90
C PRO A 80 -16.68 -13.85 1.75
N VAL A 81 -15.40 -14.18 1.68
CA VAL A 81 -14.79 -15.13 0.74
C VAL A 81 -13.86 -16.04 1.54
N ALA A 82 -14.02 -17.34 1.38
CA ALA A 82 -13.21 -18.32 2.11
C ALA A 82 -11.72 -18.18 1.73
N VAL A 83 -10.87 -17.85 2.71
CA VAL A 83 -9.45 -17.55 2.49
C VAL A 83 -8.69 -18.79 2.01
N LYS A 84 -8.88 -19.94 2.66
CA LYS A 84 -8.11 -21.16 2.39
C LYS A 84 -8.30 -21.70 0.96
N PRO A 85 -9.51 -21.88 0.40
CA PRO A 85 -9.68 -22.35 -0.98
C PRO A 85 -9.08 -21.42 -2.03
N VAL A 86 -9.17 -20.12 -1.83
CA VAL A 86 -8.58 -19.13 -2.75
C VAL A 86 -7.05 -19.16 -2.66
N LEU A 87 -6.48 -19.33 -1.46
CA LEU A 87 -5.04 -19.52 -1.27
C LEU A 87 -4.53 -20.79 -1.96
N GLU A 88 -5.20 -21.93 -1.76
CA GLU A 88 -4.87 -23.18 -2.42
C GLU A 88 -4.89 -23.01 -3.94
N ARG A 89 -5.90 -22.35 -4.47
CA ARG A 89 -6.00 -22.05 -5.91
C ARG A 89 -4.87 -21.13 -6.39
N LEU A 90 -4.53 -20.10 -5.62
CA LEU A 90 -3.43 -19.20 -5.94
C LEU A 90 -2.08 -19.92 -5.99
N LEU A 91 -1.85 -20.87 -5.08
CA LEU A 91 -0.60 -21.61 -4.95
C LEU A 91 -0.46 -22.77 -5.94
N THR A 92 -1.50 -23.14 -6.73
CA THR A 92 -1.35 -24.15 -7.78
C THR A 92 -0.33 -23.74 -8.85
N ASN A 93 -0.20 -22.45 -9.12
CA ASN A 93 0.84 -21.89 -9.97
C ASN A 93 1.43 -20.63 -9.31
N THR A 94 2.74 -20.58 -9.16
CA THR A 94 3.49 -19.44 -8.61
C THR A 94 4.38 -18.74 -9.64
N ASP A 95 4.30 -19.08 -10.94
CA ASP A 95 5.13 -18.48 -12.01
C ASP A 95 4.86 -16.99 -12.20
N TRP A 96 3.71 -16.51 -11.74
CA TRP A 96 3.39 -15.09 -11.73
C TRP A 96 4.28 -14.26 -10.78
N ALA A 97 4.98 -14.91 -9.83
CA ALA A 97 5.96 -14.26 -8.96
C ALA A 97 7.28 -14.08 -9.73
N ASP A 98 7.25 -13.20 -10.71
CA ASP A 98 8.31 -12.96 -11.70
C ASP A 98 9.30 -11.84 -11.28
N ASN A 99 9.13 -11.28 -10.09
CA ASN A 99 10.03 -10.33 -9.47
C ASN A 99 10.14 -10.58 -7.97
N ILE A 100 11.15 -9.97 -7.35
CA ILE A 100 11.45 -10.19 -5.92
C ILE A 100 10.32 -9.70 -5.00
N GLY A 101 9.56 -8.68 -5.42
CA GLY A 101 8.44 -8.16 -4.64
C GLY A 101 7.30 -9.16 -4.56
N ASP A 102 6.96 -9.84 -5.65
CA ASP A 102 5.91 -10.87 -5.68
C ASP A 102 6.29 -12.07 -4.81
N VAL A 103 7.55 -12.49 -4.83
CA VAL A 103 8.08 -13.49 -3.89
C VAL A 103 7.86 -13.03 -2.46
N GLY A 104 8.16 -11.75 -2.16
CA GLY A 104 7.94 -11.15 -0.84
C GLY A 104 6.47 -11.17 -0.41
N VAL A 105 5.55 -10.84 -1.32
CA VAL A 105 4.09 -10.87 -1.04
C VAL A 105 3.62 -12.31 -0.76
N LEU A 106 4.11 -13.31 -1.49
CA LEU A 106 3.79 -14.71 -1.22
C LEU A 106 4.32 -15.19 0.14
N LEU A 107 5.54 -14.83 0.49
CA LEU A 107 6.10 -15.14 1.81
C LEU A 107 5.31 -14.48 2.94
N TRP A 108 4.96 -13.21 2.76
CA TRP A 108 4.14 -12.47 3.71
C TRP A 108 2.77 -13.14 3.91
N LEU A 109 2.10 -13.49 2.80
CA LEU A 109 0.81 -14.18 2.83
C LEU A 109 0.92 -15.54 3.52
N ALA A 110 1.87 -16.38 3.09
CA ALA A 110 2.07 -17.70 3.65
C ALA A 110 2.39 -17.66 5.15
N ALA A 111 3.24 -16.73 5.58
CA ALA A 111 3.59 -16.59 6.99
C ALA A 111 2.39 -16.25 7.88
N GLN A 112 1.40 -15.53 7.36
CA GLN A 112 0.21 -15.14 8.11
C GLN A 112 -0.97 -16.11 7.99
N VAL A 113 -1.12 -16.78 6.85
CA VAL A 113 -2.31 -17.61 6.55
C VAL A 113 -2.02 -19.10 6.65
N ALA A 114 -0.84 -19.53 6.22
CA ALA A 114 -0.47 -20.95 6.13
C ALA A 114 1.03 -21.17 6.42
N PRO A 115 1.51 -20.90 7.65
CA PRO A 115 2.93 -20.96 7.99
C PRO A 115 3.58 -22.33 7.70
N HIS A 116 2.79 -23.40 7.74
CA HIS A 116 3.24 -24.77 7.44
C HIS A 116 3.69 -24.97 5.97
N LEU A 117 3.26 -24.09 5.05
CA LEU A 117 3.65 -24.13 3.63
C LEU A 117 4.95 -23.36 3.33
N LEU A 118 5.50 -22.62 4.29
CA LEU A 118 6.67 -21.77 4.06
C LEU A 118 7.91 -22.55 3.62
N GLY A 119 8.15 -23.75 4.18
CA GLY A 119 9.28 -24.60 3.79
C GLY A 119 9.20 -25.08 2.34
N GLU A 120 8.01 -25.46 1.89
CA GLU A 120 7.75 -25.83 0.49
C GLU A 120 7.93 -24.62 -0.44
N LEU A 121 7.34 -23.49 -0.08
CA LEU A 121 7.45 -22.25 -0.84
C LEU A 121 8.90 -21.73 -0.91
N ASP A 122 9.68 -21.86 0.17
CA ASP A 122 11.10 -21.51 0.18
C ASP A 122 11.85 -22.27 -0.91
N SER A 123 11.66 -23.59 -0.96
CA SER A 123 12.29 -24.45 -1.97
C SER A 123 11.78 -24.15 -3.39
N ARG A 124 10.48 -24.02 -3.57
CA ARG A 124 9.81 -23.79 -4.85
C ARG A 124 10.17 -22.43 -5.44
N LEU A 125 10.19 -21.37 -4.62
CA LEU A 125 10.53 -20.01 -5.02
C LEU A 125 12.04 -19.73 -5.00
N GLN A 126 12.86 -20.69 -4.59
CA GLN A 126 14.33 -20.56 -4.49
C GLN A 126 14.75 -19.29 -3.73
N ILE A 127 14.19 -19.10 -2.51
CA ILE A 127 14.35 -17.86 -1.74
C ILE A 127 15.82 -17.54 -1.48
N SER A 128 16.68 -18.55 -1.26
CA SER A 128 18.11 -18.37 -1.01
C SER A 128 18.87 -17.65 -2.12
N THR A 129 18.37 -17.69 -3.35
CA THR A 129 19.00 -17.05 -4.52
C THR A 129 18.19 -15.87 -5.05
N ALA A 130 17.10 -15.47 -4.38
CA ALA A 130 16.17 -14.46 -4.88
C ALA A 130 16.86 -13.11 -5.17
N LEU A 131 17.72 -12.62 -4.26
CA LEU A 131 18.43 -11.36 -4.43
C LEU A 131 19.40 -11.35 -5.64
N SER A 132 20.02 -12.49 -5.95
CA SER A 132 20.91 -12.60 -7.09
C SER A 132 20.21 -12.92 -8.41
N ARG A 133 19.04 -13.54 -8.35
CA ARG A 133 18.28 -14.01 -9.51
C ARG A 133 17.47 -12.92 -10.19
N PHE A 134 16.84 -12.03 -9.41
CA PHE A 134 15.96 -11.02 -9.98
C PHE A 134 16.69 -9.73 -10.36
N THR A 135 16.36 -9.19 -11.52
CA THR A 135 16.95 -7.94 -12.03
C THR A 135 16.53 -6.73 -11.21
N ASP A 136 15.28 -6.71 -10.75
CA ASP A 136 14.74 -5.64 -9.91
C ASP A 136 15.42 -5.56 -8.54
N ALA A 137 15.85 -6.69 -7.95
CA ALA A 137 16.68 -6.70 -6.75
C ALA A 137 18.03 -6.02 -6.97
N ARG A 138 18.68 -6.28 -8.13
CA ARG A 138 19.95 -5.63 -8.51
C ARG A 138 19.78 -4.15 -8.80
N GLN A 139 18.63 -3.74 -9.33
CA GLN A 139 18.28 -2.35 -9.55
C GLN A 139 17.83 -1.64 -8.26
N GLY A 140 17.53 -2.40 -7.21
CA GLY A 140 17.07 -1.86 -5.94
C GLY A 140 15.71 -1.17 -6.04
N VAL A 141 14.73 -1.76 -6.73
CA VAL A 141 13.36 -1.22 -6.85
C VAL A 141 12.71 -1.18 -5.47
N THR A 142 12.42 0.01 -4.99
CA THR A 142 12.04 0.31 -3.60
C THR A 142 10.84 -0.51 -3.12
N MET A 143 9.74 -0.48 -3.86
CA MET A 143 8.52 -1.20 -3.49
C MET A 143 8.75 -2.72 -3.45
N HIS A 144 9.50 -3.28 -4.41
CA HIS A 144 9.77 -4.71 -4.48
C HIS A 144 10.67 -5.17 -3.32
N LEU A 145 11.73 -4.42 -3.01
CA LEU A 145 12.59 -4.69 -1.86
C LEU A 145 11.80 -4.60 -0.54
N ALA A 146 10.90 -3.62 -0.42
CA ALA A 146 10.07 -3.47 0.77
C ALA A 146 9.10 -4.67 0.96
N TRP A 147 8.47 -5.16 -0.10
CA TRP A 147 7.62 -6.36 -0.01
C TRP A 147 8.43 -7.60 0.35
N PHE A 148 9.62 -7.76 -0.23
CA PHE A 148 10.49 -8.90 0.09
C PHE A 148 10.98 -8.83 1.54
N LEU A 149 11.41 -7.66 2.01
CA LEU A 149 11.81 -7.43 3.40
C LEU A 149 10.66 -7.77 4.37
N THR A 150 9.44 -7.36 4.03
CA THR A 150 8.25 -7.69 4.83
C THR A 150 8.04 -9.20 4.91
N GLY A 151 8.08 -9.90 3.77
CA GLY A 151 7.95 -11.36 3.72
C GLY A 151 9.02 -12.07 4.53
N LEU A 152 10.29 -11.67 4.41
CA LEU A 152 11.40 -12.23 5.20
C LEU A 152 11.25 -11.95 6.70
N SER A 153 10.78 -10.76 7.08
CA SER A 153 10.56 -10.40 8.48
C SER A 153 9.54 -11.34 9.13
N TYR A 154 8.39 -11.57 8.48
CA TYR A 154 7.41 -12.53 8.96
C TYR A 154 7.93 -13.98 8.93
N TYR A 155 8.63 -14.38 7.87
CA TYR A 155 9.17 -15.74 7.76
C TYR A 155 10.23 -16.02 8.83
N SER A 156 10.99 -15.03 9.28
CA SER A 156 12.02 -15.21 10.29
C SER A 156 11.51 -15.74 11.63
N HIS A 157 10.21 -15.56 11.94
CA HIS A 157 9.59 -16.03 13.18
C HIS A 157 9.20 -17.51 13.13
N THR A 158 8.99 -18.07 11.93
CA THR A 158 8.46 -19.43 11.73
C THR A 158 9.41 -20.35 10.99
N SER A 159 10.57 -19.86 10.55
CA SER A 159 11.57 -20.60 9.78
C SER A 159 12.31 -21.64 10.64
N ASN A 160 12.55 -22.82 10.08
CA ASN A 160 13.45 -23.82 10.66
C ASN A 160 14.93 -23.38 10.61
N ASN A 161 15.28 -22.40 9.77
CA ASN A 161 16.59 -21.78 9.72
C ASN A 161 16.47 -20.23 9.81
N PRO A 162 16.12 -19.72 11.01
CA PRO A 162 15.87 -18.29 11.19
C PRO A 162 17.11 -17.43 10.92
N GLN A 163 18.32 -17.94 11.17
CA GLN A 163 19.54 -17.20 10.95
C GLN A 163 19.74 -16.85 9.48
N ARG A 164 19.58 -17.82 8.57
CA ARG A 164 19.64 -17.58 7.11
C ARG A 164 18.63 -16.52 6.67
N ILE A 165 17.38 -16.61 7.14
CA ILE A 165 16.34 -15.64 6.78
C ILE A 165 16.66 -14.23 7.30
N ARG A 166 17.19 -14.13 8.52
CA ARG A 166 17.63 -12.84 9.10
C ARG A 166 18.80 -12.22 8.34
N GLU A 167 19.75 -13.02 7.86
CA GLU A 167 20.84 -12.54 7.01
C GLU A 167 20.34 -11.97 5.70
N MET A 168 19.44 -12.68 5.01
CA MET A 168 18.78 -12.17 3.80
C MET A 168 17.97 -10.91 4.06
N ALA A 169 17.28 -10.81 5.20
CA ALA A 169 16.56 -9.61 5.59
C ALA A 169 17.49 -8.42 5.80
N ARG A 170 18.67 -8.61 6.45
CA ARG A 170 19.69 -7.55 6.60
C ARG A 170 20.23 -7.07 5.25
N GLU A 171 20.53 -8.00 4.34
CA GLU A 171 20.99 -7.66 2.99
C GLU A 171 19.91 -6.86 2.24
N THR A 172 18.65 -7.33 2.25
CA THR A 172 17.51 -6.64 1.63
C THR A 172 17.29 -5.25 2.22
N TYR A 173 17.39 -5.12 3.55
CA TYR A 173 17.29 -3.83 4.23
C TYR A 173 18.42 -2.88 3.79
N SER A 174 19.65 -3.39 3.69
CA SER A 174 20.82 -2.61 3.24
C SER A 174 20.64 -2.07 1.82
N LEU A 175 20.02 -2.84 0.92
CA LEU A 175 19.66 -2.39 -0.42
C LEU A 175 18.54 -1.34 -0.38
N LEU A 176 17.50 -1.58 0.41
CA LEU A 176 16.33 -0.69 0.50
C LEU A 176 16.71 0.71 0.98
N ILE A 177 17.54 0.82 2.02
CA ILE A 177 17.88 2.12 2.61
C ILE A 177 18.75 3.00 1.71
N GLN A 178 19.39 2.45 0.67
CA GLN A 178 20.13 3.23 -0.32
C GLN A 178 19.20 4.16 -1.13
N ASN A 179 17.91 3.85 -1.18
CA ASN A 179 16.91 4.64 -1.89
C ASN A 179 16.30 5.75 -1.03
N GLN A 180 16.61 5.80 0.27
CA GLN A 180 16.10 6.83 1.17
C GLN A 180 16.96 8.09 1.10
N GLY A 181 16.32 9.20 0.69
CA GLY A 181 16.97 10.51 0.67
C GLY A 181 17.07 11.16 2.04
N GLU A 182 17.81 12.26 2.09
CA GLU A 182 18.09 13.04 3.31
C GLU A 182 16.79 13.55 3.99
N TYR A 183 15.76 13.89 3.23
CA TYR A 183 14.48 14.38 3.74
C TYR A 183 13.52 13.27 4.21
N GLY A 184 13.94 11.99 4.12
CA GLY A 184 13.14 10.85 4.57
C GLY A 184 12.37 10.13 3.47
N TYR A 185 12.09 10.77 2.34
CA TYR A 185 11.43 10.13 1.21
C TYR A 185 12.32 9.09 0.53
N PHE A 186 11.68 8.07 -0.01
CA PHE A 186 12.32 7.07 -0.86
C PHE A 186 12.18 7.42 -2.34
N GLY A 187 13.24 7.26 -3.10
CA GLY A 187 13.19 7.20 -4.55
C GLY A 187 12.62 5.86 -5.04
N HIS A 188 12.34 5.77 -6.35
CA HIS A 188 11.79 4.55 -6.94
C HIS A 188 12.80 3.40 -7.00
N MET A 189 14.07 3.72 -7.28
CA MET A 189 15.16 2.74 -7.35
C MET A 189 16.50 3.40 -7.05
N ALA A 190 17.52 2.58 -6.84
CA ALA A 190 18.89 3.07 -6.74
C ALA A 190 19.25 3.86 -8.01
N THR A 191 19.83 5.04 -7.81
CA THR A 191 20.27 5.89 -8.92
C THR A 191 21.49 5.25 -9.58
N ASP A 192 21.35 4.84 -10.84
CA ASP A 192 22.51 4.52 -11.66
C ASP A 192 23.16 5.83 -12.17
N ARG A 193 24.36 5.73 -12.75
CA ARG A 193 25.10 6.87 -13.29
C ARG A 193 24.52 7.42 -14.60
N SER A 194 23.45 6.85 -15.14
CA SER A 194 22.78 7.36 -16.32
C SER A 194 21.91 8.57 -15.97
N LEU A 195 21.83 9.59 -16.86
CA LEU A 195 21.00 10.77 -16.65
C LEU A 195 19.52 10.42 -16.48
N LYS A 196 19.02 9.42 -17.21
CA LYS A 196 17.62 8.93 -17.08
C LYS A 196 17.39 8.20 -15.76
N GLY A 197 18.31 7.33 -15.35
CA GLY A 197 18.25 6.61 -14.08
C GLY A 197 18.34 7.55 -12.89
N THR A 198 19.21 8.57 -12.96
CA THR A 198 19.36 9.58 -11.90
C THR A 198 18.08 10.38 -11.65
N VAL A 199 17.35 10.77 -12.71
CA VAL A 199 16.10 11.52 -12.55
C VAL A 199 14.96 10.61 -12.12
N ARG A 200 14.79 9.47 -12.79
CA ARG A 200 13.69 8.53 -12.49
C ARG A 200 13.86 7.83 -11.15
N GLY A 201 15.09 7.48 -10.80
CA GLY A 201 15.39 6.77 -9.55
C GLY A 201 15.02 7.56 -8.31
N ARG A 202 15.20 8.89 -8.32
CA ARG A 202 14.89 9.74 -7.16
C ARG A 202 13.40 10.03 -6.95
N ILE A 203 12.56 9.83 -7.97
CA ILE A 203 11.12 10.10 -7.89
C ILE A 203 10.41 8.81 -7.48
N GLY A 204 10.00 8.74 -6.22
CA GLY A 204 9.24 7.63 -5.67
C GLY A 204 7.74 7.92 -5.66
N SER A 205 6.93 6.90 -5.92
CA SER A 205 5.48 6.94 -5.74
C SER A 205 5.11 6.92 -4.25
N PHE A 206 3.85 7.14 -3.92
CA PHE A 206 3.34 6.94 -2.55
C PHE A 206 3.57 5.49 -2.06
N ALA A 207 3.47 4.51 -2.96
CA ALA A 207 3.80 3.11 -2.66
C ALA A 207 5.27 2.93 -2.25
N ASP A 208 6.18 3.67 -2.91
CA ASP A 208 7.60 3.68 -2.55
C ASP A 208 7.88 4.38 -1.20
N GLN A 209 6.89 5.01 -0.57
CA GLN A 209 6.98 5.55 0.80
C GLN A 209 6.39 4.56 1.82
N VAL A 210 5.14 4.17 1.65
CA VAL A 210 4.40 3.40 2.66
C VAL A 210 4.91 1.98 2.82
N TYR A 211 5.24 1.28 1.74
CA TYR A 211 5.77 -0.09 1.88
C TYR A 211 7.14 -0.16 2.57
N PRO A 212 8.11 0.74 2.32
CA PRO A 212 9.31 0.81 3.14
C PRO A 212 9.05 1.10 4.61
N ILE A 213 8.14 2.05 4.94
CA ILE A 213 7.79 2.33 6.34
C ILE A 213 7.27 1.04 7.00
N TYR A 214 6.33 0.34 6.36
CA TYR A 214 5.78 -0.91 6.87
C TYR A 214 6.87 -1.98 7.02
N ALA A 215 7.66 -2.20 5.97
CA ALA A 215 8.72 -3.20 5.95
C ALA A 215 9.77 -2.98 7.04
N MET A 216 10.25 -1.74 7.20
CA MET A 216 11.22 -1.38 8.24
C MET A 216 10.65 -1.49 9.64
N THR A 217 9.35 -1.23 9.81
CA THR A 217 8.65 -1.46 11.09
C THR A 217 8.63 -2.95 11.44
N GLN A 218 8.26 -3.82 10.49
CA GLN A 218 8.25 -5.27 10.71
C GLN A 218 9.67 -5.83 10.90
N TYR A 219 10.64 -5.33 10.13
CA TYR A 219 12.05 -5.70 10.26
C TYR A 219 12.61 -5.32 11.64
N SER A 220 12.32 -4.11 12.12
CA SER A 220 12.73 -3.69 13.47
C SER A 220 12.17 -4.59 14.55
N GLN A 221 10.89 -4.98 14.46
CA GLN A 221 10.29 -5.92 15.40
C GLN A 221 10.91 -7.32 15.33
N ALA A 222 11.22 -7.81 14.14
CA ALA A 222 11.72 -9.16 13.93
C ALA A 222 13.21 -9.31 14.32
N LEU A 223 14.03 -8.27 14.14
CA LEU A 223 15.47 -8.32 14.32
C LEU A 223 16.01 -7.42 15.46
N GLY A 224 15.16 -6.57 16.05
CA GLY A 224 15.57 -5.65 17.12
C GLY A 224 16.38 -4.46 16.61
N ASP A 225 16.14 -3.98 15.37
CA ASP A 225 16.90 -2.88 14.76
C ASP A 225 16.18 -1.54 14.92
N ASP A 226 16.58 -0.77 15.94
CA ASP A 226 16.04 0.58 16.20
C ASP A 226 16.39 1.58 15.09
N SER A 227 17.45 1.34 14.30
CA SER A 227 17.79 2.22 13.20
C SER A 227 16.77 2.16 12.08
N ALA A 228 16.23 0.97 11.83
CA ALA A 228 15.15 0.77 10.87
C ALA A 228 13.86 1.50 11.32
N LEU A 229 13.53 1.43 12.62
CA LEU A 229 12.38 2.15 13.17
C LEU A 229 12.52 3.67 13.04
N ARG A 230 13.71 4.21 13.34
CA ARG A 230 13.98 5.66 13.15
C ARG A 230 13.84 6.09 11.69
N ARG A 231 14.31 5.28 10.73
CA ARG A 231 14.16 5.56 9.29
C ARG A 231 12.71 5.48 8.84
N ALA A 232 11.95 4.49 9.32
CA ALA A 232 10.51 4.38 9.09
C ALA A 232 9.77 5.62 9.59
N SER A 233 10.04 6.03 10.84
CA SER A 233 9.45 7.22 11.45
C SER A 233 9.77 8.50 10.68
N LYS A 234 11.02 8.65 10.22
CA LYS A 234 11.42 9.81 9.41
C LYS A 234 10.62 9.93 8.13
N CYS A 235 10.42 8.81 7.41
CA CYS A 235 9.60 8.79 6.19
C CYS A 235 8.13 9.05 6.51
N ALA A 236 7.59 8.45 7.58
CA ALA A 236 6.19 8.64 7.99
C ALA A 236 5.89 10.11 8.32
N HIS A 237 6.72 10.79 9.09
CA HIS A 237 6.56 12.22 9.36
C HIS A 237 6.65 13.04 8.08
N ALA A 238 7.61 12.76 7.20
CA ALA A 238 7.76 13.49 5.95
C ALA A 238 6.51 13.40 5.05
N ILE A 239 5.90 12.20 4.88
CA ILE A 239 4.65 12.08 4.11
C ILE A 239 3.46 12.74 4.82
N CYS A 240 3.39 12.68 6.14
CA CYS A 240 2.33 13.31 6.92
C CYS A 240 2.40 14.85 6.80
N GLU A 241 3.58 15.45 6.94
CA GLU A 241 3.79 16.90 6.76
C GLU A 241 3.44 17.37 5.33
N ALA A 242 3.66 16.52 4.34
CA ALA A 242 3.33 16.81 2.95
C ALA A 242 1.87 16.50 2.57
N GLN A 243 1.06 15.95 3.48
CA GLN A 243 -0.35 15.67 3.19
C GLN A 243 -1.08 16.94 2.75
N GLY A 244 -1.87 16.84 1.68
CA GLY A 244 -2.63 17.96 1.17
C GLY A 244 -3.69 18.50 2.14
N PRO A 245 -4.17 19.72 1.92
CA PRO A 245 -5.08 20.42 2.86
C PRO A 245 -6.41 19.69 3.06
N LEU A 246 -6.87 18.92 2.07
CA LEU A 246 -8.09 18.10 2.14
C LEU A 246 -7.81 16.64 2.56
N GLY A 247 -6.56 16.30 2.94
CA GLY A 247 -6.18 14.95 3.34
C GLY A 247 -5.55 14.11 2.22
N GLN A 248 -5.21 14.71 1.09
CA GLN A 248 -4.65 13.99 -0.06
C GLN A 248 -3.28 13.40 0.25
N TRP A 249 -3.12 12.11 -0.03
CA TRP A 249 -1.82 11.50 -0.17
C TRP A 249 -1.40 11.58 -1.63
N TRP A 250 -0.37 12.40 -1.90
CA TRP A 250 0.07 12.75 -3.25
C TRP A 250 0.68 11.57 -4.01
N TRP A 251 0.79 11.70 -5.34
CA TRP A 251 1.23 10.60 -6.19
C TRP A 251 2.72 10.34 -6.12
N HIS A 252 3.56 11.38 -6.32
CA HIS A 252 5.01 11.23 -6.37
C HIS A 252 5.74 12.23 -5.47
N TYR A 253 6.87 11.77 -4.93
CA TYR A 253 7.76 12.50 -4.04
C TYR A 253 9.19 12.47 -4.58
N ASP A 254 9.93 13.57 -4.47
CA ASP A 254 11.34 13.66 -4.85
C ASP A 254 12.21 13.47 -3.60
N SER A 255 12.90 12.33 -3.50
CA SER A 255 13.75 11.96 -2.37
C SER A 255 14.96 12.89 -2.19
N ARG A 256 15.37 13.58 -3.26
CA ARG A 256 16.53 14.50 -3.24
C ARG A 256 16.15 15.90 -2.77
N SER A 257 15.01 16.43 -3.21
CA SER A 257 14.60 17.81 -2.86
C SER A 257 13.70 17.88 -1.63
N GLY A 258 13.17 16.75 -1.15
CA GLY A 258 12.23 16.71 -0.03
C GLY A 258 10.87 17.32 -0.36
N ARG A 259 10.44 17.28 -1.62
CA ARG A 259 9.20 17.93 -2.08
C ARG A 259 8.27 16.94 -2.77
N VAL A 260 6.97 17.25 -2.75
CA VAL A 260 6.01 16.61 -3.65
C VAL A 260 6.39 16.96 -5.09
N PHE A 261 6.57 15.93 -5.91
CA PHE A 261 6.92 16.06 -7.32
C PHE A 261 5.68 16.12 -8.20
N GLU A 262 4.70 15.28 -7.94
CA GLU A 262 3.44 15.21 -8.67
C GLU A 262 2.29 14.91 -7.72
N GLU A 263 1.26 15.75 -7.76
CA GLU A 263 0.11 15.65 -6.86
C GLU A 263 -0.88 14.56 -7.29
N TYR A 264 -1.25 14.56 -8.58
CA TYR A 264 -2.29 13.67 -9.11
C TYR A 264 -1.71 12.54 -9.98
N PRO A 265 -2.41 11.37 -10.02
CA PRO A 265 -3.71 11.06 -9.41
C PRO A 265 -3.64 10.85 -7.90
N VAL A 266 -4.68 11.30 -7.17
CA VAL A 266 -4.89 10.95 -5.76
C VAL A 266 -5.71 9.68 -5.69
N PHE A 267 -5.09 8.59 -5.23
CA PHE A 267 -5.72 7.28 -5.15
C PHE A 267 -6.47 7.07 -3.84
N SER A 268 -7.67 6.49 -3.91
CA SER A 268 -8.47 6.13 -2.75
C SER A 268 -7.78 5.12 -1.85
N VAL A 269 -7.08 4.14 -2.43
CA VAL A 269 -6.32 3.15 -1.67
C VAL A 269 -5.20 3.75 -0.82
N HIS A 270 -4.65 4.90 -1.23
CA HIS A 270 -3.71 5.65 -0.39
C HIS A 270 -4.39 6.13 0.88
N GLN A 271 -5.64 6.59 0.77
CA GLN A 271 -6.44 7.17 1.84
C GLN A 271 -6.94 6.13 2.85
N HIS A 272 -7.60 5.07 2.36
CA HIS A 272 -8.31 4.10 3.21
C HIS A 272 -7.54 2.80 3.48
N GLY A 273 -6.45 2.53 2.76
CA GLY A 273 -5.73 1.26 2.85
C GLY A 273 -4.25 1.43 3.20
N MET A 274 -3.47 2.00 2.28
CA MET A 274 -2.01 1.98 2.37
C MET A 274 -1.47 2.87 3.50
N ALA A 275 -1.94 4.11 3.66
CA ALA A 275 -1.53 4.97 4.76
C ALA A 275 -2.00 4.42 6.12
N PRO A 276 -3.28 4.06 6.33
CA PRO A 276 -3.71 3.47 7.59
C PRO A 276 -2.94 2.20 7.97
N MET A 277 -2.77 1.24 7.04
CA MET A 277 -2.02 0.01 7.27
C MET A 277 -0.62 0.30 7.85
N THR A 278 0.07 1.24 7.23
CA THR A 278 1.46 1.55 7.53
C THR A 278 1.60 2.39 8.80
N LEU A 279 0.82 3.47 8.90
CA LEU A 279 0.92 4.41 10.02
C LEU A 279 0.44 3.78 11.33
N LEU A 280 -0.62 2.97 11.31
CA LEU A 280 -1.08 2.23 12.49
C LEU A 280 -0.09 1.16 12.93
N ALA A 281 0.56 0.46 11.98
CA ALA A 281 1.61 -0.48 12.32
C ALA A 281 2.80 0.22 12.99
N LEU A 282 3.24 1.36 12.44
CA LEU A 282 4.31 2.16 13.03
C LEU A 282 3.93 2.72 14.39
N SER A 283 2.71 3.25 14.56
CA SER A 283 2.20 3.77 15.85
C SER A 283 2.35 2.76 16.98
N LYS A 284 1.99 1.51 16.72
CA LYS A 284 2.07 0.42 17.72
C LYS A 284 3.48 0.16 18.24
N VAL A 285 4.50 0.41 17.41
CA VAL A 285 5.90 0.11 17.74
C VAL A 285 6.63 1.34 18.24
N SER A 286 6.37 2.51 17.64
CA SER A 286 7.08 3.75 17.96
C SER A 286 6.40 4.57 19.08
N GLY A 287 5.11 4.31 19.36
CA GLY A 287 4.31 5.15 20.24
C GLY A 287 3.87 6.49 19.62
N SER A 288 4.21 6.75 18.36
CA SER A 288 3.79 7.97 17.65
C SER A 288 2.30 7.90 17.29
N ASN A 289 1.60 9.04 17.29
CA ASN A 289 0.21 9.12 16.88
C ASN A 289 0.08 9.75 15.48
N PHE A 290 -0.63 9.06 14.59
CA PHE A 290 -0.90 9.51 13.22
C PHE A 290 -2.39 9.62 12.90
N ASP A 291 -3.29 9.54 13.89
CA ASP A 291 -4.74 9.47 13.70
C ASP A 291 -5.31 10.65 12.92
N GLN A 292 -4.82 11.88 13.16
CA GLN A 292 -5.29 13.08 12.47
C GLN A 292 -5.08 13.02 10.95
N TRP A 293 -3.95 12.45 10.49
CA TRP A 293 -3.65 12.31 9.05
C TRP A 293 -4.45 11.17 8.43
N ILE A 294 -4.64 10.07 9.18
CA ILE A 294 -5.49 8.95 8.76
C ILE A 294 -6.94 9.44 8.61
N TYR A 295 -7.46 10.16 9.61
CA TYR A 295 -8.82 10.71 9.57
C TYR A 295 -9.04 11.62 8.37
N LYS A 296 -8.12 12.58 8.11
CA LYS A 296 -8.22 13.45 6.94
C LYS A 296 -8.26 12.68 5.62
N GLY A 297 -7.48 11.61 5.50
CA GLY A 297 -7.51 10.74 4.32
C GLY A 297 -8.85 10.02 4.17
N LEU A 298 -9.42 9.46 5.25
CA LEU A 298 -10.72 8.82 5.22
C LEU A 298 -11.87 9.82 4.92
N ASP A 299 -11.76 11.02 5.44
CA ASP A 299 -12.71 12.09 5.21
C ASP A 299 -12.70 12.57 3.74
N TRP A 300 -11.52 12.58 3.09
CA TRP A 300 -11.39 12.81 1.66
C TRP A 300 -12.23 11.80 0.84
N ILE A 301 -12.25 10.52 1.22
CA ILE A 301 -13.08 9.49 0.59
C ILE A 301 -14.57 9.79 0.75
N SER A 302 -14.97 10.34 1.90
CA SER A 302 -16.37 10.63 2.24
C SER A 302 -16.93 11.89 1.58
N GLY A 303 -16.15 12.55 0.71
CA GLY A 303 -16.59 13.69 -0.10
C GLY A 303 -15.94 15.02 0.24
N ARG A 304 -15.08 15.12 1.27
CA ARG A 304 -14.28 16.32 1.52
C ARG A 304 -13.04 16.38 0.61
N ASN A 305 -13.26 16.16 -0.67
CA ASN A 305 -12.23 16.19 -1.70
C ASN A 305 -12.46 17.34 -2.70
N GLU A 306 -11.57 17.46 -3.67
CA GLU A 306 -11.53 18.52 -4.64
C GLU A 306 -12.79 18.62 -5.52
N LEU A 307 -13.50 17.50 -5.65
CA LEU A 307 -14.72 17.39 -6.46
C LEU A 307 -15.99 17.45 -5.62
N CYS A 308 -15.89 17.49 -4.29
CA CYS A 308 -17.02 17.36 -3.36
C CYS A 308 -17.87 16.10 -3.64
N VAL A 309 -17.23 14.99 -4.06
CA VAL A 309 -17.89 13.73 -4.46
C VAL A 309 -17.55 12.64 -3.47
N ASN A 310 -18.56 11.98 -2.91
CA ASN A 310 -18.36 10.74 -2.15
C ASN A 310 -17.77 9.66 -3.06
N MET A 311 -16.55 9.20 -2.74
CA MET A 311 -15.88 8.15 -3.51
C MET A 311 -16.47 6.76 -3.25
N GLN A 312 -17.33 6.60 -2.25
CA GLN A 312 -18.03 5.37 -1.93
C GLN A 312 -19.29 5.25 -2.78
N ASP A 313 -19.45 4.13 -3.48
CA ASP A 313 -20.65 3.76 -4.20
C ASP A 313 -21.46 2.75 -3.37
N GLU A 314 -22.61 3.17 -2.85
CA GLU A 314 -23.44 2.32 -2.02
C GLU A 314 -24.10 1.20 -2.80
N SER A 315 -24.53 1.48 -4.03
CA SER A 315 -25.23 0.51 -4.88
C SER A 315 -24.33 -0.63 -5.30
N ALA A 316 -23.05 -0.33 -5.60
CA ALA A 316 -22.05 -1.32 -5.98
C ALA A 316 -21.23 -1.84 -4.78
N SER A 317 -21.38 -1.25 -3.58
CA SER A 317 -20.54 -1.53 -2.41
C SER A 317 -19.03 -1.41 -2.69
N LEU A 318 -18.64 -0.38 -3.42
CA LEU A 318 -17.25 -0.12 -3.85
C LEU A 318 -16.75 1.24 -3.38
N ILE A 319 -15.43 1.42 -3.49
CA ILE A 319 -14.76 2.71 -3.37
C ILE A 319 -14.07 2.97 -4.70
N TRP A 320 -14.40 4.10 -5.36
CA TRP A 320 -13.84 4.44 -6.65
C TRP A 320 -12.36 4.79 -6.55
N ARG A 321 -11.61 4.45 -7.58
CA ARG A 321 -10.15 4.31 -7.56
C ARG A 321 -9.39 5.60 -7.24
N CYS A 322 -9.68 6.69 -7.94
CA CYS A 322 -8.93 7.93 -7.77
C CYS A 322 -9.63 9.15 -8.36
N VAL A 323 -9.18 10.33 -7.91
CA VAL A 323 -9.36 11.59 -8.61
C VAL A 323 -8.10 11.84 -9.45
N ARG A 324 -8.26 12.10 -10.74
CA ARG A 324 -7.17 12.32 -11.70
C ARG A 324 -7.45 13.51 -12.61
N GLN A 325 -6.41 14.02 -13.24
CA GLN A 325 -6.57 15.02 -14.30
C GLN A 325 -7.29 14.41 -15.50
N SER A 326 -8.25 15.12 -16.06
CA SER A 326 -8.96 14.72 -17.28
C SER A 326 -7.99 14.65 -18.48
N ALA A 327 -8.30 13.78 -19.46
CA ALA A 327 -7.43 13.57 -20.62
C ALA A 327 -7.16 14.88 -21.39
N LEU A 328 -8.16 15.77 -21.53
CA LEU A 328 -8.02 17.05 -22.22
C LEU A 328 -6.94 17.96 -21.59
N LYS A 329 -6.85 18.01 -20.26
CA LYS A 329 -5.87 18.86 -19.57
C LYS A 329 -4.47 18.25 -19.56
N ARG A 330 -4.37 16.93 -19.62
CA ARG A 330 -3.11 16.20 -19.72
C ARG A 330 -2.38 16.49 -21.06
N TYR A 331 -3.12 16.59 -22.15
CA TYR A 331 -2.57 16.96 -23.47
C TYR A 331 -2.17 18.43 -23.54
N SER A 332 -2.93 19.34 -22.94
CA SER A 332 -2.57 20.78 -22.93
C SER A 332 -1.33 21.06 -22.09
N ASN A 333 -1.13 20.40 -20.96
CA ASN A 333 0.07 20.54 -20.13
C ASN A 333 1.32 19.95 -20.80
N ALA A 334 1.17 18.87 -21.57
CA ALA A 334 2.26 18.26 -22.34
C ALA A 334 2.70 19.14 -23.53
N LEU A 335 1.77 19.87 -24.15
CA LEU A 335 2.04 20.71 -25.33
C LEU A 335 2.49 22.13 -24.97
N PHE A 336 2.03 22.69 -23.86
CA PHE A 336 2.24 24.11 -23.54
C PHE A 336 3.13 24.40 -22.33
N GLY A 337 3.77 23.38 -21.75
CA GLY A 337 4.96 23.48 -20.88
C GLY A 337 4.99 24.57 -19.78
N ALA A 338 3.87 25.09 -19.31
CA ALA A 338 3.84 26.23 -18.41
C ALA A 338 3.09 25.95 -17.11
N ARG A 339 3.82 25.54 -16.08
CA ARG A 339 3.39 25.73 -14.69
C ARG A 339 3.35 27.23 -14.38
N ARG A 340 2.19 27.85 -14.41
CA ARG A 340 1.98 29.12 -13.71
C ARG A 340 1.94 28.86 -12.22
N LYS A 341 3.00 29.25 -11.51
CA LYS A 341 3.02 29.33 -10.05
C LYS A 341 1.90 30.26 -9.59
N GLY A 342 1.02 29.79 -8.69
CA GLY A 342 0.20 30.67 -7.86
C GLY A 342 -1.29 30.77 -8.17
N GLN A 343 -1.91 29.87 -8.96
CA GLN A 343 -3.38 29.77 -8.97
C GLN A 343 -3.86 28.54 -8.18
N PRO A 344 -4.82 28.70 -7.24
CA PRO A 344 -5.49 27.57 -6.65
C PRO A 344 -6.18 26.78 -7.77
N HIS A 345 -5.90 25.47 -7.84
CA HIS A 345 -6.55 24.61 -8.81
C HIS A 345 -8.05 24.52 -8.46
N GLY A 346 -8.87 25.23 -9.22
CA GLY A 346 -10.31 25.00 -9.21
C GLY A 346 -10.64 23.59 -9.73
N PRO A 347 -11.86 23.10 -9.51
CA PRO A 347 -12.28 21.74 -9.88
C PRO A 347 -12.22 21.43 -11.37
N ASP A 348 -11.95 22.44 -12.21
CA ASP A 348 -11.88 22.34 -13.66
C ASP A 348 -10.74 21.44 -14.12
N GLY A 349 -11.11 20.28 -14.69
CA GLY A 349 -10.21 19.33 -15.29
C GLY A 349 -9.78 18.16 -14.39
N LEU A 350 -10.39 17.97 -13.22
CA LEU A 350 -10.32 16.75 -12.44
C LEU A 350 -11.54 15.86 -12.72
N ALA A 351 -11.36 14.54 -12.61
CA ALA A 351 -12.42 13.55 -12.79
C ALA A 351 -12.17 12.30 -11.95
N VAL A 352 -13.26 11.67 -11.53
CA VAL A 352 -13.20 10.36 -10.86
C VAL A 352 -12.92 9.26 -11.88
N LEU A 353 -12.01 8.35 -11.55
CA LEU A 353 -11.82 7.09 -12.28
C LEU A 353 -12.69 6.00 -11.61
N PHE A 354 -13.77 5.63 -12.28
CA PHE A 354 -14.73 4.64 -11.82
C PHE A 354 -14.24 3.19 -12.04
N GLU A 355 -13.18 2.84 -11.34
CA GLU A 355 -12.62 1.49 -11.22
C GLU A 355 -12.46 1.18 -9.72
N CYS A 356 -12.39 -0.10 -9.36
CA CYS A 356 -11.98 -0.57 -8.04
C CYS A 356 -11.19 -1.88 -8.21
N ARG A 357 -10.14 -2.07 -7.44
CA ARG A 357 -9.31 -3.27 -7.49
C ARG A 357 -9.41 -4.04 -6.17
N PRO A 358 -9.41 -5.37 -6.17
CA PRO A 358 -9.63 -6.16 -4.96
C PRO A 358 -8.59 -5.87 -3.87
N TYR A 359 -7.31 -5.67 -4.22
CA TYR A 359 -6.28 -5.34 -3.25
C TYR A 359 -6.53 -4.01 -2.52
N GLU A 360 -7.25 -3.08 -3.12
CA GLU A 360 -7.59 -1.80 -2.51
C GLU A 360 -8.49 -2.01 -1.29
N LEU A 361 -9.51 -2.87 -1.43
CA LEU A 361 -10.37 -3.28 -0.32
C LEU A 361 -9.65 -4.25 0.64
N GLY A 362 -8.74 -5.07 0.12
CA GLY A 362 -7.86 -5.93 0.94
C GLY A 362 -7.00 -5.10 1.89
N TRP A 363 -6.33 -4.06 1.41
CA TRP A 363 -5.54 -3.16 2.26
C TRP A 363 -6.37 -2.34 3.23
N LEU A 364 -7.61 -1.98 2.85
CA LEU A 364 -8.57 -1.38 3.77
C LEU A 364 -8.82 -2.29 4.97
N LEU A 365 -9.18 -3.55 4.73
CA LEU A 365 -9.38 -4.53 5.80
C LEU A 365 -8.11 -4.73 6.62
N TYR A 366 -6.96 -4.89 5.95
CA TYR A 366 -5.68 -5.13 6.63
C TYR A 366 -5.29 -3.98 7.56
N GLY A 367 -5.53 -2.74 7.16
CA GLY A 367 -5.22 -1.56 7.94
C GLY A 367 -6.24 -1.25 9.06
N LEU A 368 -7.53 -1.30 8.74
CA LEU A 368 -8.56 -0.71 9.59
C LEU A 368 -9.27 -1.68 10.53
N VAL A 369 -9.29 -2.98 10.25
CA VAL A 369 -10.03 -3.95 11.08
C VAL A 369 -9.58 -3.93 12.55
N GLY A 370 -8.31 -3.68 12.82
CA GLY A 370 -7.77 -3.57 14.18
C GLY A 370 -8.27 -2.36 14.99
N LEU A 371 -8.99 -1.43 14.37
CA LEU A 371 -9.59 -0.26 15.02
C LEU A 371 -11.06 -0.47 15.41
N LEU A 372 -11.61 -1.65 15.14
CA LEU A 372 -13.02 -1.97 15.47
C LEU A 372 -13.23 -2.39 16.94
N TYR A 373 -12.15 -2.41 17.75
CA TYR A 373 -12.15 -2.86 19.15
C TYR A 373 -11.50 -1.87 20.08
#